data_5ecb6495f115e9922628db4ed4742efa
#
_entry.id   5ecb6495f115e9922628db4ed4742efa
#
_cell.length_a   1.000
_cell.length_b   1.000
_cell.length_c   1.000
_cell.angle_alpha   90.00
_cell.angle_beta   90.00
_cell.angle_gamma   90.00
#
_symmetry.space_group_name_H-M   'P 1'
#
loop_
_entity.id
_entity.type
_entity.pdbx_description
1 polymer ?
#
loop_
_entity_poly.entity_id
_entity_poly.type
_entity_poly.pdbx_seq_one_letter_code
_entity_poly.pdbx_strand_id
1 'polypeptide(L)'
;MKNLLNKILNNKLFLSNNEIFISETDLQLSLAQILKRNGCKKVIIERKVDIDNTNKYVDIYCEYNGINYFIELKYKTKEIKNKKFTRFGIEFYLKNHNAYTDNRYLIYKDIHRLECLVKQHSNSIGYVLFLTNVDNYKKNHDDMPLQNGERTSNEYKHRGKIYYLNKQYPCEWYNFENCKGFKYLLIEVK
;
A
#
# COMPACT_ATOMS: atom_id res chain seq x y z
N MET A 1 -2.45 -10.72 -10.47
CA MET A 1 -2.84 -9.69 -9.46
C MET A 1 -2.22 -8.33 -9.74
N LYS A 2 -0.92 -8.16 -9.95
CA LYS A 2 -0.29 -6.85 -10.23
C LYS A 2 -1.01 -6.08 -11.35
N ASN A 3 -1.24 -6.73 -12.50
CA ASN A 3 -1.99 -6.12 -13.60
C ASN A 3 -3.44 -5.77 -13.22
N LEU A 4 -4.08 -6.59 -12.37
CA LEU A 4 -5.43 -6.29 -11.87
C LEU A 4 -5.40 -5.08 -10.94
N LEU A 5 -4.47 -5.00 -10.01
CA LEU A 5 -4.31 -3.83 -9.12
C LEU A 5 -4.05 -2.56 -9.93
N ASN A 6 -3.11 -2.59 -10.88
CA ASN A 6 -2.83 -1.44 -11.74
C ASN A 6 -4.07 -1.05 -12.58
N LYS A 7 -4.80 -2.02 -13.14
CA LYS A 7 -6.04 -1.74 -13.86
C LYS A 7 -7.10 -1.10 -12.96
N ILE A 8 -7.27 -1.60 -11.73
CA ILE A 8 -8.23 -1.05 -10.76
C ILE A 8 -7.85 0.38 -10.40
N LEU A 9 -6.60 0.61 -10.01
CA LEU A 9 -6.13 1.92 -9.53
C LEU A 9 -6.11 2.98 -10.63
N ASN A 10 -5.95 2.57 -11.90
CA ASN A 10 -6.00 3.47 -13.05
C ASN A 10 -7.39 3.53 -13.70
N ASN A 11 -8.38 2.83 -13.16
CA ASN A 11 -9.74 2.86 -13.69
C ASN A 11 -10.50 4.05 -13.10
N LYS A 12 -10.97 4.95 -13.95
CA LYS A 12 -11.81 6.10 -13.57
C LYS A 12 -13.14 5.71 -12.89
N LEU A 13 -13.53 4.43 -12.98
CA LEU A 13 -14.68 3.89 -12.25
C LEU A 13 -14.36 3.56 -10.78
N PHE A 14 -13.07 3.60 -10.38
CA PHE A 14 -12.67 3.37 -8.99
C PHE A 14 -13.06 4.56 -8.09
N LEU A 15 -12.90 5.77 -8.62
CA LEU A 15 -13.32 7.02 -8.01
C LEU A 15 -13.92 7.92 -9.09
N SER A 16 -14.89 8.75 -8.73
CA SER A 16 -15.38 9.83 -9.58
C SER A 16 -14.28 10.88 -9.79
N ASN A 17 -14.41 11.70 -10.82
CA ASN A 17 -13.44 12.74 -11.11
C ASN A 17 -13.22 13.65 -9.88
N ASN A 18 -11.94 13.91 -9.54
CA ASN A 18 -11.52 14.72 -8.40
C ASN A 18 -11.87 14.16 -7.00
N GLU A 19 -12.37 12.93 -6.92
CA GLU A 19 -12.48 12.25 -5.63
C GLU A 19 -11.14 11.66 -5.19
N ILE A 20 -10.95 11.58 -3.89
CA ILE A 20 -9.86 10.84 -3.24
C ILE A 20 -10.39 10.25 -1.93
N PHE A 21 -9.70 9.27 -1.40
CA PHE A 21 -10.08 8.61 -0.16
C PHE A 21 -9.97 9.56 1.04
N ILE A 22 -10.92 9.47 1.97
CA ILE A 22 -10.91 10.23 3.22
C ILE A 22 -9.84 9.69 4.17
N SER A 23 -9.62 8.37 4.13
CA SER A 23 -8.72 7.65 5.05
C SER A 23 -8.15 6.39 4.41
N GLU A 24 -7.19 5.76 5.10
CA GLU A 24 -6.66 4.44 4.75
C GLU A 24 -7.77 3.37 4.77
N THR A 25 -8.69 3.46 5.73
CA THR A 25 -9.86 2.56 5.80
C THR A 25 -10.81 2.73 4.61
N ASP A 26 -11.05 3.96 4.13
CA ASP A 26 -11.87 4.17 2.92
C ASP A 26 -11.19 3.57 1.68
N LEU A 27 -9.86 3.71 1.55
CA LEU A 27 -9.09 3.03 0.49
C LEU A 27 -9.24 1.51 0.60
N GLN A 28 -9.09 0.95 1.80
CA GLN A 28 -9.18 -0.48 2.10
C GLN A 28 -10.54 -1.05 1.69
N LEU A 29 -11.63 -0.44 2.17
CA LEU A 29 -13.00 -0.86 1.87
C LEU A 29 -13.31 -0.76 0.37
N SER A 30 -12.92 0.35 -0.26
CA SER A 30 -13.13 0.58 -1.69
C SER A 30 -12.37 -0.44 -2.54
N LEU A 31 -11.09 -0.71 -2.20
CA LEU A 31 -10.28 -1.70 -2.91
C LEU A 31 -10.83 -3.12 -2.73
N ALA A 32 -11.19 -3.51 -1.51
CA ALA A 32 -11.77 -4.82 -1.23
C ALA A 32 -13.07 -5.06 -2.04
N GLN A 33 -13.95 -4.05 -2.10
CA GLN A 33 -15.19 -4.14 -2.86
C GLN A 33 -14.92 -4.33 -4.37
N ILE A 34 -13.96 -3.60 -4.94
CA ILE A 34 -13.64 -3.72 -6.36
C ILE A 34 -12.91 -5.03 -6.67
N LEU A 35 -12.01 -5.50 -5.81
CA LEU A 35 -11.40 -6.82 -5.96
C LEU A 35 -12.46 -7.91 -6.06
N LYS A 36 -13.48 -7.87 -5.18
CA LYS A 36 -14.61 -8.81 -5.22
C LYS A 36 -15.37 -8.72 -6.54
N ARG A 37 -15.67 -7.51 -7.03
CA ARG A 37 -16.35 -7.30 -8.32
C ARG A 37 -15.53 -7.78 -9.53
N ASN A 38 -14.20 -7.82 -9.41
CA ASN A 38 -13.28 -8.32 -10.45
C ASN A 38 -12.92 -9.80 -10.31
N GLY A 39 -13.72 -10.56 -9.58
CA GLY A 39 -13.60 -12.03 -9.50
C GLY A 39 -12.65 -12.56 -8.43
N CYS A 40 -12.13 -11.70 -7.54
CA CYS A 40 -11.42 -12.19 -6.36
C CYS A 40 -12.41 -12.88 -5.41
N LYS A 41 -12.02 -14.05 -4.95
CA LYS A 41 -12.77 -14.85 -3.96
C LYS A 41 -12.24 -14.58 -2.56
N LYS A 42 -13.03 -14.91 -1.54
CA LYS A 42 -12.65 -14.82 -0.12
C LYS A 42 -12.00 -13.47 0.24
N VAL A 43 -12.53 -12.37 -0.28
CA VAL A 43 -12.01 -11.04 0.06
C VAL A 43 -12.35 -10.74 1.52
N ILE A 44 -11.30 -10.67 2.36
CA ILE A 44 -11.39 -10.46 3.81
C ILE A 44 -10.53 -9.25 4.16
N ILE A 45 -11.12 -8.27 4.83
CA ILE A 45 -10.41 -7.13 5.42
C ILE A 45 -9.99 -7.47 6.85
N GLU A 46 -8.88 -6.87 7.31
CA GLU A 46 -8.33 -7.09 8.66
C GLU A 46 -8.22 -8.58 8.99
N ARG A 47 -7.70 -9.38 8.03
CA ARG A 47 -7.53 -10.80 8.25
C ARG A 47 -6.50 -11.06 9.33
N LYS A 48 -6.92 -11.71 10.41
CA LYS A 48 -6.03 -12.19 11.45
C LYS A 48 -5.07 -13.25 10.91
N VAL A 49 -3.80 -13.08 11.18
CA VAL A 49 -2.71 -13.98 10.82
C VAL A 49 -1.78 -14.18 12.03
N ASP A 50 -1.12 -15.32 12.09
CA ASP A 50 -0.09 -15.58 13.10
C ASP A 50 1.28 -15.41 12.45
N ILE A 51 2.12 -14.58 13.04
CA ILE A 51 3.52 -14.39 12.66
C ILE A 51 4.35 -14.45 13.94
N ASP A 52 5.27 -15.41 14.02
CA ASP A 52 6.15 -15.63 15.18
C ASP A 52 5.36 -15.70 16.49
N ASN A 53 4.29 -16.50 16.52
CA ASN A 53 3.38 -16.67 17.66
C ASN A 53 2.72 -15.35 18.12
N THR A 54 2.64 -14.36 17.24
CA THR A 54 1.93 -13.11 17.51
C THR A 54 0.81 -12.89 16.52
N ASN A 55 -0.37 -12.58 17.06
CA ASN A 55 -1.50 -12.20 16.24
C ASN A 55 -1.24 -10.85 15.56
N LYS A 56 -1.31 -10.83 14.24
CA LYS A 56 -1.24 -9.63 13.39
C LYS A 56 -2.49 -9.57 12.50
N TYR A 57 -2.68 -8.45 11.84
CA TYR A 57 -3.75 -8.27 10.88
C TYR A 57 -3.17 -7.80 9.57
N VAL A 58 -3.66 -8.38 8.47
CA VAL A 58 -3.35 -7.94 7.10
C VAL A 58 -4.54 -7.15 6.59
N ASP A 59 -4.28 -6.02 5.98
CA ASP A 59 -5.34 -5.09 5.56
C ASP A 59 -6.35 -5.76 4.62
N ILE A 60 -5.88 -6.48 3.58
CA ILE A 60 -6.76 -7.24 2.69
C ILE A 60 -6.13 -8.60 2.38
N TYR A 61 -6.92 -9.64 2.47
CA TYR A 61 -6.65 -10.95 1.91
C TYR A 61 -7.67 -11.29 0.84
N CYS A 62 -7.23 -11.93 -0.25
CA CYS A 62 -8.15 -12.50 -1.22
C CYS A 62 -7.53 -13.67 -1.98
N GLU A 63 -8.38 -14.50 -2.60
CA GLU A 63 -7.98 -15.51 -3.58
C GLU A 63 -8.31 -15.02 -5.00
N TYR A 64 -7.38 -15.17 -5.92
CA TYR A 64 -7.59 -14.88 -7.33
C TYR A 64 -6.80 -15.85 -8.20
N ASN A 65 -7.49 -16.53 -9.13
CA ASN A 65 -6.90 -17.58 -9.99
C ASN A 65 -6.13 -18.66 -9.20
N GLY A 66 -6.66 -19.09 -8.06
CA GLY A 66 -6.07 -20.14 -7.24
C GLY A 66 -4.85 -19.71 -6.41
N ILE A 67 -4.47 -18.45 -6.44
CA ILE A 67 -3.36 -17.88 -5.66
C ILE A 67 -3.91 -17.06 -4.51
N ASN A 68 -3.29 -17.17 -3.34
CA ASN A 68 -3.58 -16.36 -2.16
C ASN A 68 -2.84 -15.03 -2.23
N TYR A 69 -3.53 -13.94 -1.96
CA TYR A 69 -2.95 -12.61 -1.97
C TYR A 69 -3.11 -11.94 -0.62
N PHE A 70 -2.01 -11.43 -0.09
CA PHE A 70 -1.96 -10.59 1.10
C PHE A 70 -1.59 -9.17 0.66
N ILE A 71 -2.41 -8.18 1.00
CA ILE A 71 -2.20 -6.79 0.58
C ILE A 71 -2.15 -5.92 1.83
N GLU A 72 -1.06 -5.21 2.00
CA GLU A 72 -0.88 -4.17 3.00
C GLU A 72 -1.05 -2.80 2.34
N LEU A 73 -1.75 -1.91 3.01
CA LEU A 73 -2.09 -0.59 2.51
C LEU A 73 -1.40 0.50 3.33
N LYS A 74 -0.99 1.55 2.64
CA LYS A 74 -0.61 2.82 3.28
C LYS A 74 -1.22 3.97 2.52
N TYR A 75 -1.82 4.88 3.25
CA TYR A 75 -2.37 6.12 2.72
C TYR A 75 -1.84 7.30 3.53
N LYS A 76 -0.91 8.04 2.95
CA LYS A 76 -0.27 9.19 3.60
C LYS A 76 -0.38 10.41 2.69
N THR A 77 -0.94 11.47 3.21
CA THR A 77 -1.23 12.68 2.46
C THR A 77 -0.54 13.90 3.04
N LYS A 78 -0.43 14.93 2.21
CA LYS A 78 -0.11 16.29 2.58
C LYS A 78 -1.29 17.18 2.19
N GLU A 79 -1.65 18.10 3.05
CA GLU A 79 -2.65 19.12 2.76
C GLU A 79 -2.25 19.94 1.53
N ILE A 80 -3.23 20.24 0.69
CA ILE A 80 -3.10 21.20 -0.40
C ILE A 80 -3.89 22.43 0.01
N LYS A 81 -3.20 23.54 0.23
CA LYS A 81 -3.80 24.80 0.69
C LYS A 81 -5.02 25.17 -0.17
N ASN A 82 -6.09 25.54 0.50
CA ASN A 82 -7.34 26.00 -0.11
C ASN A 82 -8.00 25.02 -1.07
N LYS A 83 -7.62 23.72 -1.02
CA LYS A 83 -8.24 22.68 -1.86
C LYS A 83 -9.03 21.70 -1.00
N LYS A 84 -10.34 21.72 -1.18
CA LYS A 84 -11.24 20.69 -0.68
C LYS A 84 -11.33 19.55 -1.68
N PHE A 85 -11.54 18.38 -1.16
CA PHE A 85 -11.84 17.16 -1.91
C PHE A 85 -13.24 16.70 -1.54
N THR A 86 -13.86 15.91 -2.43
CA THR A 86 -15.19 15.36 -2.18
C THR A 86 -15.11 13.84 -2.16
N ARG A 87 -15.85 13.22 -1.29
CA ARG A 87 -16.06 11.77 -1.26
C ARG A 87 -17.46 11.47 -0.74
N PHE A 88 -18.26 10.71 -1.47
CA PHE A 88 -19.66 10.42 -1.13
C PHE A 88 -20.51 11.67 -0.86
N GLY A 89 -20.24 12.78 -1.57
CA GLY A 89 -20.90 14.07 -1.36
C GLY A 89 -20.41 14.86 -0.14
N ILE A 90 -19.44 14.36 0.61
CA ILE A 90 -18.86 15.03 1.78
C ILE A 90 -17.58 15.75 1.37
N GLU A 91 -17.49 17.04 1.67
CA GLU A 91 -16.26 17.83 1.48
C GLU A 91 -15.31 17.64 2.66
N PHE A 92 -14.01 17.55 2.37
CA PHE A 92 -12.96 17.43 3.38
C PHE A 92 -11.62 17.99 2.91
N TYR A 93 -10.72 18.25 3.85
CA TYR A 93 -9.32 18.58 3.60
C TYR A 93 -8.43 17.38 3.85
N LEU A 94 -7.36 17.26 3.08
CA LEU A 94 -6.35 16.22 3.33
C LEU A 94 -5.61 16.51 4.64
N LYS A 95 -5.32 15.44 5.36
CA LYS A 95 -4.48 15.52 6.57
C LYS A 95 -3.00 15.62 6.21
N ASN A 96 -2.21 16.33 7.01
CA ASN A 96 -0.76 16.34 6.93
C ASN A 96 -0.17 15.16 7.70
N HIS A 97 0.55 14.27 6.97
CA HIS A 97 1.28 13.15 7.55
C HIS A 97 2.79 13.42 7.41
N ASN A 98 3.38 14.15 8.37
CA ASN A 98 4.75 14.68 8.28
C ASN A 98 5.85 13.72 8.77
N ALA A 99 5.53 12.60 9.40
CA ALA A 99 6.50 11.65 9.94
C ALA A 99 7.07 10.74 8.83
N TYR A 100 7.82 11.30 7.88
CA TYR A 100 8.26 10.59 6.67
C TYR A 100 9.15 9.37 6.97
N THR A 101 10.07 9.48 7.91
CA THR A 101 10.94 8.36 8.31
C THR A 101 10.15 7.25 9.00
N ASP A 102 9.26 7.59 9.94
CA ASP A 102 8.39 6.60 10.58
C ASP A 102 7.46 5.91 9.57
N ASN A 103 6.92 6.66 8.60
CA ASN A 103 6.06 6.08 7.57
C ASN A 103 6.85 5.16 6.61
N ARG A 104 8.11 5.48 6.27
CA ARG A 104 8.99 4.56 5.52
C ARG A 104 9.24 3.28 6.30
N TYR A 105 9.55 3.40 7.60
CA TYR A 105 9.71 2.26 8.47
C TYR A 105 8.46 1.36 8.50
N LEU A 106 7.26 1.93 8.55
CA LEU A 106 6.02 1.15 8.50
C LEU A 106 5.88 0.38 7.18
N ILE A 107 6.26 0.97 6.03
CA ILE A 107 6.26 0.27 4.74
C ILE A 107 7.23 -0.93 4.77
N TYR A 108 8.44 -0.75 5.28
CA TYR A 108 9.44 -1.82 5.41
C TYR A 108 8.96 -2.92 6.36
N LYS A 109 8.31 -2.54 7.45
CA LYS A 109 7.70 -3.48 8.40
C LYS A 109 6.58 -4.31 7.76
N ASP A 110 5.79 -3.70 6.88
CA ASP A 110 4.76 -4.41 6.12
C ASP A 110 5.37 -5.37 5.09
N ILE A 111 6.47 -4.98 4.41
CA ILE A 111 7.23 -5.89 3.54
C ILE A 111 7.71 -7.11 4.33
N HIS A 112 8.34 -6.91 5.49
CA HIS A 112 8.80 -8.00 6.34
C HIS A 112 7.65 -8.93 6.78
N ARG A 113 6.50 -8.36 7.16
CA ARG A 113 5.29 -9.14 7.47
C ARG A 113 4.85 -10.00 6.30
N LEU A 114 4.83 -9.43 5.10
CA LEU A 114 4.47 -10.16 3.88
C LEU A 114 5.48 -11.26 3.54
N GLU A 115 6.80 -11.05 3.78
CA GLU A 115 7.81 -12.10 3.63
C GLU A 115 7.50 -13.31 4.52
N CYS A 116 7.14 -13.08 5.78
CA CYS A 116 6.75 -14.14 6.70
C CYS A 116 5.51 -14.89 6.21
N LEU A 117 4.48 -14.16 5.78
CA LEU A 117 3.22 -14.75 5.30
C LEU A 117 3.40 -15.56 4.01
N VAL A 118 4.16 -15.04 3.07
CA VAL A 118 4.43 -15.74 1.80
C VAL A 118 5.25 -17.01 2.05
N LYS A 119 6.16 -17.00 3.02
CA LYS A 119 6.91 -18.18 3.44
C LYS A 119 6.03 -19.23 4.13
N GLN A 120 5.07 -18.79 4.96
CA GLN A 120 4.17 -19.69 5.69
C GLN A 120 3.05 -20.30 4.82
N HIS A 121 2.63 -19.61 3.78
CA HIS A 121 1.52 -20.01 2.92
C HIS A 121 2.01 -20.35 1.52
N SER A 122 1.97 -21.63 1.16
CA SER A 122 2.24 -22.04 -0.22
C SER A 122 1.28 -21.36 -1.21
N ASN A 123 1.76 -21.10 -2.42
CA ASN A 123 0.98 -20.46 -3.48
C ASN A 123 0.39 -19.10 -3.06
N SER A 124 1.23 -18.25 -2.49
CA SER A 124 0.83 -16.93 -2.05
C SER A 124 1.77 -15.84 -2.54
N ILE A 125 1.25 -14.61 -2.65
CA ILE A 125 1.98 -13.41 -3.05
C ILE A 125 1.53 -12.26 -2.15
N GLY A 126 2.48 -11.46 -1.68
CA GLY A 126 2.23 -10.23 -0.94
C GLY A 126 2.31 -8.99 -1.82
N TYR A 127 1.53 -7.96 -1.49
CA TYR A 127 1.65 -6.63 -2.07
C TYR A 127 1.63 -5.56 -0.98
N VAL A 128 2.56 -4.61 -1.05
CA VAL A 128 2.42 -3.33 -0.37
C VAL A 128 1.93 -2.32 -1.40
N LEU A 129 0.79 -1.71 -1.13
CA LEU A 129 0.22 -0.60 -1.90
C LEU A 129 0.28 0.68 -1.06
N PHE A 130 1.09 1.63 -1.48
CA PHE A 130 1.22 2.92 -0.81
C PHE A 130 0.74 4.05 -1.72
N LEU A 131 -0.37 4.69 -1.37
CA LEU A 131 -0.95 5.83 -2.09
C LEU A 131 -0.62 7.15 -1.39
N THR A 132 -0.13 8.14 -2.13
CA THR A 132 0.31 9.43 -1.55
C THR A 132 0.32 10.57 -2.58
N ASN A 133 0.21 11.81 -2.09
CA ASN A 133 0.51 13.04 -2.84
C ASN A 133 1.81 13.72 -2.37
N VAL A 134 2.67 12.99 -1.63
CA VAL A 134 3.90 13.52 -1.03
C VAL A 134 5.12 13.05 -1.82
N ASP A 135 5.80 13.98 -2.49
CA ASP A 135 6.97 13.66 -3.30
C ASP A 135 8.22 13.27 -2.48
N ASN A 136 8.28 13.61 -1.20
CA ASN A 136 9.40 13.26 -0.33
C ASN A 136 9.65 11.75 -0.23
N TYR A 137 8.63 10.90 -0.41
CA TYR A 137 8.81 9.45 -0.39
C TYR A 137 9.59 8.91 -1.59
N LYS A 138 9.63 9.65 -2.70
CA LYS A 138 10.37 9.29 -3.92
C LYS A 138 11.82 9.83 -3.93
N LYS A 139 12.18 10.67 -2.95
CA LYS A 139 13.55 11.14 -2.79
C LYS A 139 14.42 10.06 -2.19
N ASN A 140 15.72 10.15 -2.47
CA ASN A 140 16.69 9.24 -1.87
C ASN A 140 16.62 9.25 -0.35
N HIS A 141 16.84 8.10 0.25
CA HIS A 141 16.92 7.91 1.69
C HIS A 141 17.87 6.74 1.94
N ASP A 142 18.98 7.00 2.62
CA ASP A 142 20.10 6.06 2.72
C ASP A 142 19.71 4.73 3.37
N ASP A 143 18.93 4.77 4.46
CA ASP A 143 18.55 3.56 5.18
C ASP A 143 17.29 2.86 4.61
N MET A 144 16.36 3.61 4.03
CA MET A 144 15.05 3.09 3.59
C MET A 144 14.63 3.69 2.23
N PRO A 145 15.37 3.37 1.15
CA PRO A 145 15.06 3.87 -0.19
C PRO A 145 13.70 3.37 -0.69
N LEU A 146 12.93 4.29 -1.27
CA LEU A 146 11.66 4.01 -1.98
C LEU A 146 11.64 4.73 -3.33
N GLN A 147 12.80 5.15 -3.84
CA GLN A 147 12.90 5.89 -5.09
C GLN A 147 12.45 5.03 -6.28
N ASN A 148 11.80 5.66 -7.27
CA ASN A 148 11.33 4.95 -8.45
C ASN A 148 12.50 4.36 -9.28
N GLY A 149 12.36 3.09 -9.62
CA GLY A 149 13.39 2.34 -10.35
C GLY A 149 14.50 1.78 -9.47
N GLU A 150 14.55 2.16 -8.20
CA GLU A 150 15.49 1.62 -7.21
C GLU A 150 14.91 0.36 -6.54
N ARG A 151 15.69 -0.20 -5.62
CA ARG A 151 15.27 -1.33 -4.80
C ARG A 151 15.28 -0.92 -3.32
N THR A 152 14.45 -1.58 -2.52
CA THR A 152 14.53 -1.46 -1.06
C THR A 152 15.90 -1.89 -0.55
N SER A 153 16.33 -1.38 0.60
CA SER A 153 17.49 -1.91 1.31
C SER A 153 17.17 -3.24 1.98
N ASN A 154 18.13 -4.18 2.04
CA ASN A 154 17.99 -5.38 2.86
C ASN A 154 18.11 -5.07 4.34
N GLU A 155 19.07 -4.20 4.71
CA GLU A 155 19.25 -3.68 6.06
C GLU A 155 18.64 -2.28 6.12
N TYR A 156 17.87 -2.02 7.16
CA TYR A 156 17.33 -0.69 7.41
C TYR A 156 17.34 -0.36 8.90
N LYS A 157 17.48 0.94 9.20
CA LYS A 157 17.62 1.43 10.57
C LYS A 157 16.44 2.30 10.95
N HIS A 158 15.95 2.10 12.16
CA HIS A 158 14.91 2.93 12.73
C HIS A 158 15.08 3.05 14.26
N ARG A 159 15.17 4.28 14.76
CA ARG A 159 15.34 4.59 16.21
C ARG A 159 16.47 3.79 16.86
N GLY A 160 17.64 3.72 16.20
CA GLY A 160 18.83 3.02 16.70
C GLY A 160 18.77 1.50 16.63
N LYS A 161 17.72 0.91 16.08
CA LYS A 161 17.61 -0.53 15.85
C LYS A 161 17.82 -0.86 14.39
N ILE A 162 18.45 -2.00 14.14
CA ILE A 162 18.68 -2.55 12.80
C ILE A 162 17.65 -3.64 12.54
N TYR A 163 17.09 -3.65 11.35
CA TYR A 163 16.11 -4.62 10.88
C TYR A 163 16.54 -5.15 9.51
N TYR A 164 16.04 -6.31 9.13
CA TYR A 164 16.42 -6.97 7.89
C TYR A 164 15.20 -7.40 7.09
N LEU A 165 15.32 -7.28 5.77
CA LEU A 165 14.46 -7.95 4.80
C LEU A 165 15.23 -9.13 4.20
N ASN A 166 14.53 -10.18 3.81
CA ASN A 166 15.15 -11.36 3.21
C ASN A 166 15.79 -11.02 1.85
N LYS A 167 15.23 -10.05 1.13
CA LYS A 167 15.77 -9.56 -0.16
C LYS A 167 15.37 -8.13 -0.43
N GLN A 168 15.94 -7.55 -1.48
CA GLN A 168 15.58 -6.24 -2.00
C GLN A 168 14.41 -6.35 -2.98
N TYR A 169 13.47 -5.42 -2.90
CA TYR A 169 12.29 -5.36 -3.75
C TYR A 169 12.31 -4.14 -4.67
N PRO A 170 11.92 -4.25 -5.93
CA PRO A 170 11.84 -3.11 -6.82
C PRO A 170 10.74 -2.15 -6.37
N CYS A 171 11.05 -0.85 -6.37
CA CYS A 171 10.13 0.22 -6.05
C CYS A 171 9.53 0.78 -7.35
N GLU A 172 8.30 0.41 -7.64
CA GLU A 172 7.61 0.85 -8.86
C GLU A 172 6.52 1.86 -8.53
N TRP A 173 6.71 3.10 -8.97
CA TRP A 173 5.78 4.19 -8.78
C TRP A 173 4.95 4.44 -10.02
N TYR A 174 3.66 4.63 -9.83
CA TYR A 174 2.67 4.91 -10.87
C TYR A 174 1.91 6.19 -10.56
N ASN A 175 1.45 6.88 -11.60
CA ASN A 175 0.48 7.95 -11.41
C ASN A 175 -0.86 7.37 -11.00
N PHE A 176 -1.58 8.06 -10.12
CA PHE A 176 -2.93 7.72 -9.76
C PHE A 176 -3.89 8.57 -10.62
N GLU A 177 -4.40 7.99 -11.70
CA GLU A 177 -5.15 8.70 -12.75
C GLU A 177 -6.44 9.34 -12.24
N ASN A 178 -7.03 8.80 -11.17
CA ASN A 178 -8.29 9.31 -10.61
C ASN A 178 -8.13 10.68 -9.91
N CYS A 179 -6.94 11.01 -9.42
CA CYS A 179 -6.69 12.26 -8.73
C CYS A 179 -5.31 12.82 -9.05
N LYS A 180 -5.28 13.93 -9.80
CA LYS A 180 -4.03 14.61 -10.20
C LYS A 180 -3.17 14.97 -8.98
N GLY A 181 -1.89 14.63 -9.05
CA GLY A 181 -0.90 14.87 -8.00
C GLY A 181 -0.75 13.71 -7.02
N PHE A 182 -1.61 12.71 -7.09
CA PHE A 182 -1.42 11.46 -6.36
C PHE A 182 -0.61 10.44 -7.17
N LYS A 183 0.15 9.62 -6.44
CA LYS A 183 0.92 8.51 -6.99
C LYS A 183 0.82 7.33 -6.04
N TYR A 184 0.99 6.13 -6.57
CA TYR A 184 1.09 4.95 -5.73
C TYR A 184 2.36 4.15 -6.02
N LEU A 185 2.92 3.59 -4.97
CA LEU A 185 4.00 2.60 -4.99
C LEU A 185 3.36 1.22 -4.86
N LEU A 186 3.79 0.29 -5.69
CA LEU A 186 3.40 -1.10 -5.61
C LEU A 186 4.65 -1.98 -5.48
N ILE A 187 4.78 -2.67 -4.36
CA ILE A 187 5.88 -3.61 -4.09
C ILE A 187 5.29 -5.02 -4.05
N GLU A 188 5.85 -5.92 -4.87
CA GLU A 188 5.46 -7.32 -4.91
C GLU A 188 6.44 -8.17 -4.11
N VAL A 189 5.91 -8.97 -3.16
CA VAL A 189 6.66 -9.87 -2.27
C VAL A 189 6.31 -11.32 -2.64
N LYS A 190 7.36 -12.10 -3.03
CA LYS A 190 7.27 -13.51 -3.43
C LYS A 190 8.28 -14.35 -2.68
#